data_fb5ac92abbcff76ac8264482d2a5a3a7
#
_entry.id   fb5ac92abbcff76ac8264482d2a5a3a7
#
_cell.length_a   1.000
_cell.length_b   1.000
_cell.length_c   1.000
_cell.angle_alpha   90.00
_cell.angle_beta   90.00
_cell.angle_gamma   90.00
#
_symmetry.space_group_name_H-M   'P 1'
#
loop_
_entity.id
_entity.type
_entity.pdbx_description
1 polymer ?
#
loop_
_entity_poly.entity_id
_entity_poly.type
_entity_poly.pdbx_seq_one_letter_code
_entity_poly.pdbx_strand_id
1 'polypeptide(L)'
;MNTTNTTQHESLMTMAVNANKDTVNITEVKSGLQSDAFCVVCNSTLIAKKGEIKAHHFAHTNGTECKYWRETFIHLAVKKYLDEVKVIRLPKYYIDDIAVQESMDFMFSECLVEKRLDSIVPDICLISENGTKLI
;
A
#
# COMPACT_ATOMS: atom_id res chain seq x y z
N MET A 1 -8.04 -19.52 -32.08
CA MET A 1 -7.78 -19.99 -30.71
C MET A 1 -6.84 -18.99 -30.05
N ASN A 2 -7.39 -18.06 -29.33
CA ASN A 2 -6.58 -17.10 -28.59
C ASN A 2 -6.39 -17.62 -27.18
N THR A 3 -5.29 -18.36 -26.95
CA THR A 3 -4.76 -18.53 -25.62
C THR A 3 -4.15 -17.21 -25.23
N THR A 4 -4.90 -16.38 -24.54
CA THR A 4 -4.32 -15.29 -23.76
C THR A 4 -3.52 -15.94 -22.64
N ASN A 5 -2.26 -16.25 -22.93
CA ASN A 5 -1.25 -16.39 -21.90
C ASN A 5 -1.14 -15.01 -21.24
N THR A 6 -1.98 -14.77 -20.27
CA THR A 6 -1.69 -13.79 -19.24
C THR A 6 -0.57 -14.41 -18.43
N THR A 7 0.64 -14.29 -18.93
CA THR A 7 1.83 -14.34 -18.10
C THR A 7 1.57 -13.24 -17.06
N GLN A 8 1.10 -13.64 -15.88
CA GLN A 8 1.23 -12.80 -14.72
C GLN A 8 2.73 -12.53 -14.63
N HIS A 9 3.16 -11.39 -15.13
CA HIS A 9 4.44 -10.83 -14.76
C HIS A 9 4.37 -10.71 -13.24
N GLU A 10 4.95 -11.70 -12.56
CA GLU A 10 5.26 -11.56 -11.14
C GLU A 10 6.06 -10.29 -11.04
N SER A 11 5.41 -9.23 -10.57
CA SER A 11 6.04 -7.94 -10.53
C SER A 11 7.13 -8.00 -9.47
N LEU A 12 8.36 -7.78 -9.90
CA LEU A 12 9.51 -7.71 -9.01
C LEU A 12 9.26 -6.70 -7.90
N MET A 13 9.61 -7.07 -6.68
CA MET A 13 9.46 -6.20 -5.51
C MET A 13 10.41 -5.01 -5.61
N THR A 14 9.86 -3.82 -5.75
CA THR A 14 10.62 -2.56 -5.87
C THR A 14 10.50 -1.65 -4.66
N MET A 15 9.60 -1.97 -3.74
CA MET A 15 9.35 -1.22 -2.52
C MET A 15 9.51 -2.11 -1.29
N ALA A 16 10.01 -1.52 -0.21
CA ALA A 16 10.25 -2.18 1.06
C ALA A 16 10.08 -1.16 2.21
N VAL A 17 10.38 -1.56 3.42
CA VAL A 17 10.46 -0.66 4.59
C VAL A 17 11.85 -0.75 5.21
N ASN A 18 12.31 0.35 5.81
CA ASN A 18 13.54 0.37 6.60
C ASN A 18 13.26 -0.03 8.07
N ALA A 19 14.29 0.02 8.90
CA ALA A 19 14.19 -0.31 10.33
C ALA A 19 13.21 0.61 11.09
N ASN A 20 13.01 1.84 10.62
CA ASN A 20 12.07 2.81 11.20
C ASN A 20 10.63 2.65 10.66
N LYS A 21 10.37 1.62 9.83
CA LYS A 21 9.10 1.40 9.14
C LYS A 21 8.74 2.46 8.09
N ASP A 22 9.71 3.25 7.65
CA ASP A 22 9.55 4.15 6.52
C ASP A 22 9.65 3.37 5.21
N THR A 23 8.86 3.77 4.22
CA THR A 23 8.90 3.17 2.88
C THR A 23 10.16 3.57 2.13
N VAL A 24 10.80 2.61 1.49
CA VAL A 24 12.00 2.82 0.67
C VAL A 24 11.83 2.18 -0.71
N ASN A 25 12.32 2.87 -1.73
CA ASN A 25 12.37 2.36 -3.10
C ASN A 25 13.70 1.69 -3.36
N ILE A 26 13.73 0.70 -4.24
CA ILE A 26 14.97 0.01 -4.64
C ILE A 26 16.05 0.97 -5.17
N THR A 27 15.65 2.10 -5.75
CA THR A 27 16.57 3.13 -6.27
C THR A 27 17.28 3.92 -5.17
N GLU A 28 16.69 3.98 -3.97
CA GLU A 28 17.15 4.79 -2.84
C GLU A 28 18.12 4.07 -1.90
N VAL A 29 18.24 2.75 -2.04
CA VAL A 29 19.00 1.90 -1.12
C VAL A 29 20.32 1.43 -1.75
N LYS A 30 21.27 1.03 -0.89
CA LYS A 30 22.52 0.41 -1.32
C LYS A 30 22.27 -1.02 -1.80
N SER A 31 23.14 -1.51 -2.69
CA SER A 31 23.09 -2.88 -3.19
C SER A 31 23.38 -3.90 -2.08
N GLY A 32 22.80 -5.09 -2.22
CA GLY A 32 23.05 -6.22 -1.32
C GLY A 32 22.35 -6.07 0.03
N LEU A 33 22.95 -6.64 1.06
CA LEU A 33 22.43 -6.59 2.44
C LEU A 33 22.55 -5.22 3.10
N GLN A 34 23.37 -4.34 2.55
CA GLN A 34 23.54 -2.97 3.05
C GLN A 34 22.34 -2.07 2.73
N SER A 35 21.32 -2.62 2.09
CA SER A 35 20.07 -1.91 1.83
C SER A 35 19.28 -1.56 3.10
N ASP A 36 19.50 -2.28 4.20
CA ASP A 36 18.73 -2.17 5.45
C ASP A 36 17.21 -2.20 5.22
N ALA A 37 16.78 -3.04 4.27
CA ALA A 37 15.41 -3.14 3.83
C ALA A 37 14.75 -4.42 4.35
N PHE A 38 13.47 -4.31 4.67
CA PHE A 38 12.64 -5.40 5.19
C PHE A 38 11.37 -5.53 4.37
N CYS A 39 10.87 -6.78 4.25
CA CYS A 39 9.61 -7.04 3.56
C CYS A 39 8.42 -6.44 4.33
N VAL A 40 7.54 -5.75 3.61
CA VAL A 40 6.32 -5.18 4.21
C VAL A 40 5.33 -6.23 4.71
N VAL A 41 5.41 -7.45 4.19
CA VAL A 41 4.49 -8.55 4.54
C VAL A 41 5.02 -9.37 5.71
N CYS A 42 6.21 -9.96 5.57
CA CYS A 42 6.77 -10.90 6.56
C CYS A 42 7.86 -10.30 7.45
N ASN A 43 8.24 -9.05 7.22
CA ASN A 43 9.29 -8.33 7.94
C ASN A 43 10.69 -9.00 7.89
N SER A 44 10.91 -9.93 6.98
CA SER A 44 12.21 -10.55 6.77
C SER A 44 13.18 -9.59 6.10
N THR A 45 14.46 -9.75 6.36
CA THR A 45 15.53 -8.99 5.72
C THR A 45 15.54 -9.23 4.20
N LEU A 46 15.69 -8.17 3.45
CA LEU A 46 15.76 -8.19 1.99
C LEU A 46 17.17 -7.89 1.49
N ILE A 47 17.47 -8.42 0.31
CA ILE A 47 18.66 -8.08 -0.48
C ILE A 47 18.24 -7.18 -1.63
N ALA A 48 18.90 -6.06 -1.81
CA ALA A 48 18.73 -5.22 -2.99
C ALA A 48 19.58 -5.75 -4.15
N LYS A 49 18.94 -6.34 -5.15
CA LYS A 49 19.59 -6.85 -6.36
C LYS A 49 19.62 -5.76 -7.42
N LYS A 50 20.80 -5.21 -7.64
CA LYS A 50 21.05 -4.09 -8.56
C LYS A 50 22.06 -4.47 -9.66
N GLY A 51 21.92 -5.66 -10.23
CA GLY A 51 22.76 -6.12 -11.35
C GLY A 51 22.42 -5.42 -12.67
N GLU A 52 23.27 -5.63 -13.68
CA GLU A 52 23.13 -4.97 -15.00
C GLU A 52 22.11 -5.66 -15.92
N ILE A 53 21.84 -6.95 -15.72
CA ILE A 53 21.05 -7.77 -16.66
C ILE A 53 19.57 -7.75 -16.32
N LYS A 54 19.21 -7.83 -15.03
CA LYS A 54 17.83 -7.88 -14.54
C LYS A 54 17.44 -6.55 -13.90
N ALA A 55 16.19 -6.14 -14.07
CA ALA A 55 15.66 -4.96 -13.41
C ALA A 55 15.94 -5.00 -11.90
N HIS A 56 16.29 -3.87 -11.33
CA HIS A 56 16.59 -3.76 -9.90
C HIS A 56 15.37 -4.11 -9.07
N HIS A 57 15.54 -4.93 -8.05
CA HIS A 57 14.47 -5.41 -7.19
C HIS A 57 14.99 -5.89 -5.84
N PHE A 58 14.09 -6.00 -4.88
CA PHE A 58 14.35 -6.67 -3.59
C PHE A 58 14.06 -8.16 -3.70
N ALA A 59 14.84 -8.96 -2.99
CA ALA A 59 14.61 -10.39 -2.84
C ALA A 59 14.77 -10.80 -1.37
N HIS A 60 14.02 -11.80 -0.94
CA HIS A 60 14.19 -12.38 0.40
C HIS A 60 15.51 -13.13 0.50
N THR A 61 16.19 -13.01 1.64
CA THR A 61 17.46 -13.71 1.90
C THR A 61 17.31 -15.22 1.97
N ASN A 62 16.13 -15.70 2.36
CA ASN A 62 15.81 -17.13 2.51
C ASN A 62 15.14 -17.75 1.28
N GLY A 63 15.03 -17.04 0.17
CA GLY A 63 14.42 -17.51 -1.06
C GLY A 63 12.89 -17.59 -1.05
N THR A 64 12.20 -17.15 0.02
CA THR A 64 10.75 -17.04 0.05
C THR A 64 10.25 -15.89 -0.80
N GLU A 65 9.00 -15.95 -1.21
CA GLU A 65 8.33 -14.87 -1.96
C GLU A 65 7.03 -14.49 -1.27
N CYS A 66 6.79 -13.19 -1.15
CA CYS A 66 5.53 -12.65 -0.65
C CYS A 66 4.71 -12.11 -1.83
N LYS A 67 3.78 -12.89 -2.33
CA LYS A 67 2.98 -12.57 -3.53
C LYS A 67 2.18 -11.29 -3.41
N TYR A 68 1.70 -10.97 -2.22
CA TYR A 68 0.82 -9.81 -1.96
C TYR A 68 1.55 -8.59 -1.42
N TRP A 69 2.87 -8.49 -1.63
CA TRP A 69 3.67 -7.38 -1.12
C TRP A 69 3.18 -6.01 -1.63
N ARG A 70 2.72 -5.96 -2.88
CA ARG A 70 2.23 -4.71 -3.50
C ARG A 70 0.97 -4.21 -2.82
N GLU A 71 0.00 -5.08 -2.58
CA GLU A 71 -1.23 -4.75 -1.89
C GLU A 71 -0.96 -4.25 -0.46
N THR A 72 -0.18 -5.01 0.31
CA THR A 72 0.23 -4.62 1.67
C THR A 72 0.97 -3.28 1.68
N PHE A 73 1.87 -3.07 0.69
CA PHE A 73 2.59 -1.82 0.56
C PHE A 73 1.66 -0.63 0.26
N ILE A 74 0.70 -0.80 -0.64
CA ILE A 74 -0.28 0.25 -0.97
C ILE A 74 -1.11 0.62 0.25
N HIS A 75 -1.61 -0.34 1.01
CA HIS A 75 -2.36 -0.09 2.24
C HIS A 75 -1.52 0.71 3.26
N LEU A 76 -0.26 0.33 3.45
CA LEU A 76 0.66 1.05 4.34
C LEU A 76 0.93 2.48 3.86
N ALA A 77 1.19 2.67 2.57
CA ALA A 77 1.46 3.98 1.98
C ALA A 77 0.24 4.91 2.06
N VAL A 78 -0.95 4.38 1.76
CA VAL A 78 -2.20 5.15 1.85
C VAL A 78 -2.50 5.54 3.29
N LYS A 79 -2.34 4.62 4.26
CA LYS A 79 -2.49 4.94 5.68
C LYS A 79 -1.57 6.09 6.10
N LYS A 80 -0.28 5.99 5.77
CA LYS A 80 0.69 7.03 6.10
C LYS A 80 0.30 8.38 5.50
N TYR A 81 -0.07 8.40 4.24
CA TYR A 81 -0.54 9.59 3.55
C TYR A 81 -1.78 10.21 4.22
N LEU A 82 -2.78 9.39 4.54
CA LEU A 82 -4.01 9.85 5.19
C LEU A 82 -3.75 10.37 6.61
N ASP A 83 -2.84 9.74 7.36
CA ASP A 83 -2.45 10.22 8.70
C ASP A 83 -1.77 11.61 8.64
N GLU A 84 -1.13 11.94 7.53
CA GLU A 84 -0.51 13.25 7.34
C GLU A 84 -1.50 14.32 6.88
N VAL A 85 -2.35 14.02 5.90
CA VAL A 85 -3.23 15.03 5.28
C VAL A 85 -4.53 15.28 6.03
N LYS A 86 -5.07 14.28 6.74
CA LYS A 86 -6.30 14.36 7.55
C LYS A 86 -7.54 14.86 6.81
N VAL A 87 -7.53 14.88 5.50
CA VAL A 87 -8.66 15.29 4.65
C VAL A 87 -8.64 14.53 3.33
N ILE A 88 -9.81 14.13 2.85
CA ILE A 88 -10.00 13.61 1.50
C ILE A 88 -11.16 14.32 0.83
N ARG A 89 -11.07 14.46 -0.50
CA ARG A 89 -12.16 15.01 -1.28
C ARG A 89 -13.06 13.91 -1.77
N LEU A 90 -14.33 13.96 -1.37
CA LEU A 90 -15.36 13.08 -1.87
C LEU A 90 -15.93 13.63 -3.16
N PRO A 91 -16.09 12.81 -4.22
CA PRO A 91 -16.68 13.24 -5.47
C PRO A 91 -18.18 13.48 -5.32
N LYS A 92 -18.78 14.10 -6.34
CA LYS A 92 -20.23 14.15 -6.48
C LYS A 92 -20.80 12.74 -6.52
N TYR A 93 -21.92 12.56 -5.84
CA TYR A 93 -22.64 11.30 -5.83
C TYR A 93 -23.95 11.42 -6.57
N TYR A 94 -24.25 10.45 -7.44
CA TYR A 94 -25.42 10.41 -8.30
C TYR A 94 -26.26 9.16 -8.01
N ILE A 95 -27.56 9.31 -8.08
CA ILE A 95 -28.50 8.20 -8.17
C ILE A 95 -29.37 8.46 -9.40
N ASP A 96 -29.39 7.51 -10.35
CA ASP A 96 -30.15 7.61 -11.60
C ASP A 96 -29.93 8.95 -12.34
N ASP A 97 -28.66 9.35 -12.50
CA ASP A 97 -28.22 10.61 -13.14
C ASP A 97 -28.63 11.90 -12.38
N ILE A 98 -29.22 11.77 -11.22
CA ILE A 98 -29.54 12.93 -10.36
C ILE A 98 -28.43 13.10 -9.32
N ALA A 99 -27.81 14.28 -9.29
CA ALA A 99 -26.83 14.61 -8.27
C ALA A 99 -27.52 14.73 -6.90
N VAL A 100 -27.23 13.81 -6.00
CA VAL A 100 -27.77 13.79 -4.62
C VAL A 100 -26.82 14.43 -3.63
N GLN A 101 -25.55 14.50 -3.96
CA GLN A 101 -24.54 15.16 -3.14
C GLN A 101 -23.48 15.81 -4.00
N GLU A 102 -23.15 17.05 -3.71
CA GLU A 102 -22.02 17.76 -4.33
C GLU A 102 -20.69 17.23 -3.77
N SER A 103 -19.60 17.48 -4.50
CA SER A 103 -18.26 17.15 -4.00
C SER A 103 -17.98 17.91 -2.71
N MET A 104 -17.42 17.24 -1.73
CA MET A 104 -17.11 17.82 -0.43
C MET A 104 -15.80 17.28 0.13
N ASP A 105 -15.16 18.05 0.98
CA ASP A 105 -14.01 17.60 1.74
C ASP A 105 -14.47 16.90 3.03
N PHE A 106 -13.97 15.69 3.26
CA PHE A 106 -14.18 14.96 4.50
C PHE A 106 -12.93 15.07 5.36
N MET A 107 -13.06 15.75 6.47
CA MET A 107 -12.00 15.91 7.48
C MET A 107 -12.12 14.81 8.53
N PHE A 108 -11.01 14.20 8.88
CA PHE A 108 -10.95 13.13 9.86
C PHE A 108 -9.78 13.30 10.83
N SER A 109 -9.93 12.76 12.02
CA SER A 109 -8.90 12.78 13.06
C SER A 109 -8.16 11.46 13.16
N GLU A 110 -8.81 10.35 12.77
CA GLU A 110 -8.28 8.99 12.91
C GLU A 110 -8.45 8.18 11.63
N CYS A 111 -7.42 7.39 11.30
CA CYS A 111 -7.42 6.45 10.20
C CYS A 111 -7.11 5.05 10.73
N LEU A 112 -8.06 4.13 10.60
CA LEU A 112 -7.92 2.73 10.98
C LEU A 112 -7.74 1.87 9.73
N VAL A 113 -6.77 0.99 9.75
CA VAL A 113 -6.49 0.06 8.65
C VAL A 113 -6.73 -1.36 9.12
N GLU A 114 -7.49 -2.13 8.33
CA GLU A 114 -7.81 -3.54 8.57
C GLU A 114 -8.31 -3.83 9.98
N LYS A 115 -8.98 -2.86 10.60
CA LYS A 115 -9.54 -3.00 11.94
C LYS A 115 -11.00 -3.45 11.88
N ARG A 116 -11.31 -4.50 12.62
CA ARG A 116 -12.68 -5.01 12.70
C ARG A 116 -13.64 -3.97 13.28
N LEU A 117 -14.70 -3.73 12.54
CA LEU A 117 -15.84 -2.91 12.95
C LEU A 117 -17.09 -3.80 12.92
N ASP A 118 -17.56 -4.21 14.09
CA ASP A 118 -18.70 -5.13 14.22
C ASP A 118 -18.55 -6.41 13.37
N SER A 119 -19.29 -6.51 12.28
CA SER A 119 -19.31 -7.68 11.38
C SER A 119 -18.39 -7.56 10.17
N ILE A 120 -17.77 -6.41 9.94
CA ILE A 120 -16.93 -6.14 8.78
C ILE A 120 -15.50 -5.79 9.16
N VAL A 121 -14.57 -6.05 8.24
CA VAL A 121 -13.17 -5.61 8.35
C VAL A 121 -12.87 -4.78 7.10
N PRO A 122 -13.09 -3.45 7.14
CA PRO A 122 -12.75 -2.61 6.02
C PRO A 122 -11.24 -2.45 5.86
N ASP A 123 -10.79 -2.24 4.65
CA ASP A 123 -9.38 -1.93 4.39
C ASP A 123 -8.96 -0.64 5.10
N ILE A 124 -9.80 0.38 5.00
CA ILE A 124 -9.57 1.68 5.64
C ILE A 124 -10.90 2.20 6.21
N CYS A 125 -10.83 2.76 7.41
CA CYS A 125 -11.93 3.50 8.04
C CYS A 125 -11.42 4.86 8.54
N LEU A 126 -11.99 5.93 8.04
CA LEU A 126 -11.71 7.30 8.47
C LEU A 126 -12.78 7.74 9.46
N ILE A 127 -12.36 8.30 10.58
CA ILE A 127 -13.25 8.75 11.65
C ILE A 127 -13.05 10.26 11.86
N SER A 128 -14.12 11.03 11.69
CA SER A 128 -14.15 12.46 11.99
C SER A 128 -14.20 12.71 13.51
N GLU A 129 -13.91 13.95 13.92
CA GLU A 129 -13.96 14.33 15.34
C GLU A 129 -15.31 14.09 16.00
N ASN A 130 -16.41 14.19 15.24
CA ASN A 130 -17.76 13.93 15.74
C ASN A 130 -18.17 12.45 15.71
N GLY A 131 -17.24 11.53 15.33
CA GLY A 131 -17.47 10.10 15.28
C GLY A 131 -18.09 9.57 13.98
N THR A 132 -18.30 10.42 12.97
CA THR A 132 -18.75 9.95 11.65
C THR A 132 -17.67 9.07 11.00
N LYS A 133 -18.08 7.91 10.49
CA LYS A 133 -17.19 6.94 9.85
C LYS A 133 -17.39 6.92 8.34
N LEU A 134 -16.28 6.96 7.60
CA LEU A 134 -16.20 6.71 6.17
C LEU A 134 -15.39 5.43 5.95
N ILE A 135 -15.95 4.48 5.23
CA ILE A 135 -15.36 3.16 4.97
C ILE A 135 -15.06 3.04 3.48
#